data_dec9197793c6f7d1c2e6049000066f8b
#
_entry.id   dec9197793c6f7d1c2e6049000066f8b
#
_cell.length_a   1.000
_cell.length_b   1.000
_cell.length_c   1.000
_cell.angle_alpha   90.00
_cell.angle_beta   90.00
_cell.angle_gamma   90.00
#
_symmetry.space_group_name_H-M   'P 1'
#
loop_
_entity.id
_entity.type
_entity.pdbx_description
1 polymer ?
#
loop_
_entity_poly.entity_id
_entity_poly.type
_entity_poly.pdbx_seq_one_letter_code
_entity_poly.pdbx_strand_id
1 'polypeptide(L)'
;MARGDRRVQGLARVAVVVRAGAAPMWWFGVLAAGVGVLLPGITGRRIGVMAGAALFILAAIVVAYTRRRRYTALARGAARAGKHDVLQDRAVSTRNWRRAHRWWLVLAFALALASGFAVPAAGGMLLAGAGTGLRLKAAWLGRRERADDVLLWIRVDWLNKRDGAPAGKPVKGYRSTGIAAGDATPGGARRRSDVFA
;
A
#
# COMPACT_ATOMS: atom_id res chain seq x y z
N MET A 1 16.50 -18.30 -33.27
CA MET A 1 15.70 -17.04 -33.23
C MET A 1 14.67 -17.14 -32.11
N ALA A 2 14.96 -16.60 -30.95
CA ALA A 2 14.06 -16.62 -29.81
C ALA A 2 12.98 -15.54 -30.03
N ARG A 3 11.76 -15.98 -30.32
CA ARG A 3 10.55 -15.14 -30.29
C ARG A 3 10.34 -14.72 -28.87
N GLY A 4 10.91 -13.57 -28.48
CA GLY A 4 10.70 -12.96 -27.18
C GLY A 4 9.21 -12.75 -26.97
N ASP A 5 8.65 -13.56 -26.07
CA ASP A 5 7.29 -13.50 -25.56
C ASP A 5 7.06 -12.06 -25.03
N ARG A 6 6.55 -11.18 -25.89
CA ARG A 6 6.17 -9.80 -25.54
C ARG A 6 4.88 -9.87 -24.73
N ARG A 7 4.96 -10.46 -23.54
CA ARG A 7 3.87 -10.37 -22.58
C ARG A 7 3.61 -8.90 -22.32
N VAL A 8 2.41 -8.49 -22.65
CA VAL A 8 1.89 -7.16 -22.31
C VAL A 8 2.10 -6.97 -20.80
N GLN A 9 3.03 -6.08 -20.47
CA GLN A 9 3.43 -5.89 -19.07
C GLN A 9 2.46 -4.89 -18.42
N GLY A 10 1.64 -5.39 -17.48
CA GLY A 10 0.80 -4.53 -16.68
C GLY A 10 1.63 -3.71 -15.68
N LEU A 11 1.40 -2.41 -15.61
CA LEU A 11 2.01 -1.50 -14.66
C LEU A 11 0.97 -1.02 -13.65
N ALA A 12 1.26 -1.13 -12.34
CA ALA A 12 0.44 -0.61 -11.26
C ALA A 12 1.13 0.61 -10.63
N ARG A 13 0.36 1.65 -10.30
CA ARG A 13 0.91 2.86 -9.67
C ARG A 13 1.39 2.57 -8.25
N VAL A 14 2.61 2.97 -7.92
CA VAL A 14 3.26 2.67 -6.64
C VAL A 14 2.46 3.24 -5.45
N ALA A 15 2.00 4.48 -5.54
CA ALA A 15 1.20 5.12 -4.49
C ALA A 15 -0.12 4.37 -4.21
N VAL A 16 -0.77 3.82 -5.26
CA VAL A 16 -2.01 3.05 -5.15
C VAL A 16 -1.75 1.71 -4.45
N VAL A 17 -0.70 1.00 -4.83
CA VAL A 17 -0.32 -0.29 -4.22
C VAL A 17 0.02 -0.12 -2.74
N VAL A 18 0.78 0.92 -2.38
CA VAL A 18 1.11 1.23 -0.97
C VAL A 18 -0.15 1.55 -0.16
N ARG A 19 -1.11 2.25 -0.76
CA ARG A 19 -2.38 2.61 -0.10
C ARG A 19 -3.36 1.43 0.02
N ALA A 20 -3.24 0.40 -0.82
CA ALA A 20 -4.21 -0.70 -0.90
C ALA A 20 -4.45 -1.41 0.43
N GLY A 21 -3.41 -1.59 1.24
CA GLY A 21 -3.47 -2.20 2.57
C GLY A 21 -3.93 -1.26 3.69
N ALA A 22 -3.89 0.05 3.46
CA ALA A 22 -4.12 1.04 4.53
C ALA A 22 -5.54 0.98 5.12
N ALA A 23 -6.56 0.90 4.26
CA ALA A 23 -7.95 0.87 4.72
C ALA A 23 -8.30 -0.43 5.50
N PRO A 24 -8.03 -1.65 4.97
CA PRO A 24 -8.35 -2.86 5.71
C PRO A 24 -7.59 -2.96 7.03
N MET A 25 -6.29 -2.62 7.07
CA MET A 25 -5.52 -2.64 8.32
C MET A 25 -6.08 -1.64 9.35
N TRP A 26 -6.47 -0.46 8.90
CA TRP A 26 -7.05 0.55 9.78
C TRP A 26 -8.38 0.09 10.38
N TRP A 27 -9.31 -0.42 9.56
CA TRP A 27 -10.61 -0.90 10.03
C TRP A 27 -10.50 -2.12 10.93
N PHE A 28 -9.69 -3.11 10.56
CA PHE A 28 -9.45 -4.27 11.43
C PHE A 28 -8.78 -3.86 12.74
N GLY A 29 -7.86 -2.90 12.68
CA GLY A 29 -7.24 -2.37 13.89
C GLY A 29 -8.22 -1.67 14.81
N VAL A 30 -9.10 -0.82 14.28
CA VAL A 30 -10.14 -0.14 15.07
C VAL A 30 -11.12 -1.14 15.69
N LEU A 31 -11.58 -2.12 14.92
CA LEU A 31 -12.47 -3.18 15.41
C LEU A 31 -11.79 -4.00 16.51
N ALA A 32 -10.55 -4.44 16.29
CA ALA A 32 -9.80 -5.21 17.28
C ALA A 32 -9.51 -4.41 18.55
N ALA A 33 -9.22 -3.09 18.43
CA ALA A 33 -9.03 -2.20 19.57
C ALA A 33 -10.33 -2.03 20.36
N GLY A 34 -11.45 -1.82 19.67
CA GLY A 34 -12.78 -1.70 20.29
C GLY A 34 -13.14 -2.95 21.09
N VAL A 35 -12.99 -4.13 20.49
CA VAL A 35 -13.19 -5.42 21.21
C VAL A 35 -12.20 -5.56 22.37
N GLY A 36 -10.92 -5.25 22.15
CA GLY A 36 -9.88 -5.36 23.17
C GLY A 36 -10.12 -4.48 24.39
N VAL A 37 -10.77 -3.33 24.25
CA VAL A 37 -11.16 -2.46 25.38
C VAL A 37 -12.26 -3.09 26.25
N LEU A 38 -13.09 -3.96 25.67
CA LEU A 38 -14.16 -4.66 26.38
C LEU A 38 -13.66 -5.90 27.12
N LEU A 39 -12.51 -6.44 26.75
CA LEU A 39 -11.94 -7.63 27.39
C LEU A 39 -11.22 -7.23 28.70
N PRO A 40 -11.40 -8.06 29.77
CA PRO A 40 -10.61 -7.92 30.98
C PRO A 40 -9.18 -8.42 30.73
N GLY A 41 -8.29 -7.55 30.33
CA GLY A 41 -6.89 -7.91 30.08
C GLY A 41 -6.06 -7.93 31.38
N ILE A 42 -4.94 -8.67 31.35
CA ILE A 42 -4.05 -8.86 32.51
C ILE A 42 -3.48 -7.52 33.03
N THR A 43 -3.15 -6.58 32.15
CA THR A 43 -2.49 -5.31 32.52
C THR A 43 -3.46 -4.20 33.00
N GLY A 44 -4.76 -4.48 32.94
CA GLY A 44 -5.78 -3.48 33.26
C GLY A 44 -6.06 -2.49 32.11
N ARG A 45 -7.28 -1.97 32.08
CA ARG A 45 -7.83 -1.18 30.96
C ARG A 45 -7.06 0.11 30.71
N ARG A 46 -6.73 0.87 31.77
CA ARG A 46 -6.04 2.17 31.61
C ARG A 46 -4.66 2.01 31.02
N ILE A 47 -3.86 1.09 31.56
CA ILE A 47 -2.50 0.83 31.08
C ILE A 47 -2.55 0.30 29.64
N GLY A 48 -3.48 -0.61 29.34
CA GLY A 48 -3.65 -1.16 28.00
C GLY A 48 -3.98 -0.11 26.93
N VAL A 49 -4.90 0.82 27.23
CA VAL A 49 -5.26 1.91 26.32
C VAL A 49 -4.09 2.89 26.11
N MET A 50 -3.37 3.25 27.15
CA MET A 50 -2.19 4.14 27.03
C MET A 50 -1.07 3.48 26.23
N ALA A 51 -0.77 2.22 26.52
CA ALA A 51 0.20 1.43 25.73
C ALA A 51 -0.25 1.28 24.27
N GLY A 52 -1.54 1.06 24.04
CA GLY A 52 -2.14 1.02 22.71
C GLY A 52 -1.95 2.33 21.94
N ALA A 53 -2.20 3.47 22.58
CA ALA A 53 -2.00 4.80 21.97
C ALA A 53 -0.54 5.04 21.61
N ALA A 54 0.40 4.68 22.48
CA ALA A 54 1.84 4.77 22.20
C ALA A 54 2.22 3.86 21.01
N LEU A 55 1.72 2.63 20.97
CA LEU A 55 1.96 1.70 19.87
C LEU A 55 1.34 2.18 18.56
N PHE A 56 0.18 2.82 18.58
CA PHE A 56 -0.43 3.44 17.40
C PHE A 56 0.47 4.50 16.80
N ILE A 57 0.95 5.44 17.62
CA ILE A 57 1.84 6.52 17.17
C ILE A 57 3.14 5.94 16.64
N LEU A 58 3.77 5.03 17.38
CA LEU A 58 5.02 4.38 16.98
C LEU A 58 4.86 3.64 15.65
N ALA A 59 3.83 2.81 15.50
CA ALA A 59 3.55 2.09 14.27
C ALA A 59 3.29 3.03 13.10
N ALA A 60 2.52 4.11 13.30
CA ALA A 60 2.26 5.10 12.27
C ALA A 60 3.55 5.78 11.78
N ILE A 61 4.41 6.20 12.71
CA ILE A 61 5.71 6.82 12.39
C ILE A 61 6.63 5.81 11.67
N VAL A 62 6.86 4.65 12.27
CA VAL A 62 7.75 3.63 11.72
C VAL A 62 7.32 3.25 10.30
N VAL A 63 6.04 2.93 10.09
CA VAL A 63 5.53 2.55 8.77
C VAL A 63 5.61 3.72 7.79
N ALA A 64 5.31 4.96 8.21
CA ALA A 64 5.40 6.13 7.33
C ALA A 64 6.83 6.41 6.87
N TYR A 65 7.83 6.23 7.73
CA TYR A 65 9.23 6.56 7.43
C TYR A 65 10.04 5.40 6.86
N THR A 66 9.65 4.14 7.18
CA THR A 66 10.37 2.95 6.71
C THR A 66 10.49 2.95 5.18
N ARG A 67 11.68 2.63 4.69
CA ARG A 67 12.03 2.50 3.26
C ARG A 67 11.90 3.78 2.41
N ARG A 68 11.70 4.97 2.99
CA ARG A 68 11.65 6.22 2.20
C ARG A 68 12.89 6.39 1.33
N ARG A 69 14.09 6.16 1.88
CA ARG A 69 15.36 6.23 1.12
C ARG A 69 15.36 5.32 -0.10
N ARG A 70 14.83 4.09 0.05
CA ARG A 70 14.73 3.14 -1.07
C ARG A 70 13.73 3.64 -2.14
N TYR A 71 12.58 4.17 -1.73
CA TYR A 71 11.61 4.74 -2.67
C TYR A 71 12.23 5.91 -3.45
N THR A 72 12.98 6.79 -2.80
CA THR A 72 13.65 7.92 -3.48
C THR A 72 14.75 7.45 -4.44
N ALA A 73 15.53 6.44 -4.06
CA ALA A 73 16.56 5.87 -4.93
C ALA A 73 15.95 5.23 -6.18
N LEU A 74 14.89 4.43 -6.02
CA LEU A 74 14.18 3.81 -7.14
C LEU A 74 13.47 4.84 -8.03
N ALA A 75 12.97 5.94 -7.46
CA ALA A 75 12.36 7.02 -8.23
C ALA A 75 13.36 7.75 -9.11
N ARG A 76 14.57 8.03 -8.59
CA ARG A 76 15.65 8.66 -9.38
C ARG A 76 16.12 7.77 -10.54
N GLY A 77 16.15 6.45 -10.34
CA GLY A 77 16.52 5.47 -11.38
C GLY A 77 15.36 5.02 -12.25
N ALA A 78 14.20 5.69 -12.23
CA ALA A 78 13.02 5.29 -12.97
C ALA A 78 13.23 5.47 -14.49
N ALA A 79 13.13 4.39 -15.24
CA ALA A 79 13.14 4.44 -16.71
C ALA A 79 11.76 4.84 -17.25
N ARG A 80 11.71 5.50 -18.40
CA ARG A 80 10.42 5.82 -19.04
C ARG A 80 9.64 4.54 -19.39
N ALA A 81 8.33 4.58 -19.20
CA ALA A 81 7.44 3.50 -19.63
C ALA A 81 7.44 3.38 -21.15
N GLY A 82 7.47 2.15 -21.66
CA GLY A 82 7.43 1.88 -23.09
C GLY A 82 6.01 2.04 -23.66
N LYS A 83 5.91 2.21 -24.99
CA LYS A 83 4.62 2.32 -25.71
C LYS A 83 3.72 1.08 -25.56
N HIS A 84 4.28 -0.05 -25.19
CA HIS A 84 3.56 -1.33 -25.03
C HIS A 84 3.23 -1.66 -23.57
N ASP A 85 3.57 -0.79 -22.62
CA ASP A 85 3.24 -0.98 -21.23
C ASP A 85 1.76 -0.60 -21.01
N VAL A 86 0.96 -1.51 -20.45
CA VAL A 86 -0.44 -1.28 -20.13
C VAL A 86 -0.58 -0.79 -18.69
N LEU A 87 -1.12 0.41 -18.54
CA LEU A 87 -1.38 1.00 -17.22
C LEU A 87 -2.61 0.33 -16.61
N GLN A 88 -2.44 -0.28 -15.43
CA GLN A 88 -3.51 -0.98 -14.73
C GLN A 88 -4.37 0.00 -13.94
N ASP A 89 -5.70 -0.16 -14.02
CA ASP A 89 -6.65 0.61 -13.25
C ASP A 89 -6.43 0.44 -11.74
N ARG A 90 -6.69 1.53 -11.01
CA ARG A 90 -6.58 1.62 -9.56
C ARG A 90 -7.45 0.58 -8.84
N ALA A 91 -8.71 0.40 -9.29
CA ALA A 91 -9.63 -0.55 -8.67
C ALA A 91 -9.15 -1.99 -8.81
N VAL A 92 -8.63 -2.35 -10.00
CA VAL A 92 -8.07 -3.68 -10.27
C VAL A 92 -6.84 -3.94 -9.40
N SER A 93 -5.90 -2.98 -9.34
CA SER A 93 -4.68 -3.09 -8.52
C SER A 93 -5.00 -3.28 -7.04
N THR A 94 -5.98 -2.53 -6.52
CA THR A 94 -6.41 -2.62 -5.11
C THR A 94 -7.09 -3.96 -4.81
N ARG A 95 -7.97 -4.45 -5.72
CA ARG A 95 -8.65 -5.74 -5.59
C ARG A 95 -7.66 -6.90 -5.61
N ASN A 96 -6.71 -6.89 -6.53
CA ASN A 96 -5.68 -7.93 -6.65
C ASN A 96 -4.81 -7.97 -5.41
N TRP A 97 -4.37 -6.80 -4.91
CA TRP A 97 -3.60 -6.70 -3.67
C TRP A 97 -4.36 -7.31 -2.48
N ARG A 98 -5.64 -6.95 -2.29
CA ARG A 98 -6.47 -7.46 -1.19
C ARG A 98 -6.67 -8.97 -1.29
N ARG A 99 -6.91 -9.53 -2.49
CA ARG A 99 -6.99 -10.98 -2.70
C ARG A 99 -5.68 -11.69 -2.35
N ALA A 100 -4.54 -11.15 -2.77
CA ALA A 100 -3.24 -11.74 -2.50
C ALA A 100 -2.88 -11.76 -1.01
N HIS A 101 -3.35 -10.74 -0.25
CA HIS A 101 -2.99 -10.56 1.16
C HIS A 101 -4.14 -10.88 2.14
N ARG A 102 -5.26 -11.45 1.66
CA ARG A 102 -6.45 -11.68 2.51
C ARG A 102 -6.14 -12.50 3.77
N TRP A 103 -5.39 -13.58 3.64
CA TRP A 103 -5.04 -14.45 4.76
C TRP A 103 -4.10 -13.78 5.76
N TRP A 104 -3.16 -12.98 5.27
CA TRP A 104 -2.30 -12.17 6.13
C TRP A 104 -3.08 -11.10 6.91
N LEU A 105 -4.09 -10.49 6.29
CA LEU A 105 -4.97 -9.53 6.96
C LEU A 105 -5.83 -10.21 8.02
N VAL A 106 -6.38 -11.39 7.73
CA VAL A 106 -7.15 -12.19 8.71
C VAL A 106 -6.26 -12.63 9.87
N LEU A 107 -5.05 -13.13 9.61
CA LEU A 107 -4.09 -13.50 10.63
C LEU A 107 -3.70 -12.30 11.50
N ALA A 108 -3.40 -11.17 10.90
CA ALA A 108 -3.06 -9.94 11.63
C ALA A 108 -4.23 -9.47 12.53
N PHE A 109 -5.47 -9.59 12.05
CA PHE A 109 -6.66 -9.28 12.82
C PHE A 109 -6.84 -10.24 14.00
N ALA A 110 -6.70 -11.55 13.76
CA ALA A 110 -6.78 -12.56 14.81
C ALA A 110 -5.72 -12.36 15.92
N LEU A 111 -4.48 -12.07 15.51
CA LEU A 111 -3.40 -11.75 16.46
C LEU A 111 -3.67 -10.45 17.24
N ALA A 112 -4.24 -9.44 16.58
CA ALA A 112 -4.63 -8.20 17.24
C ALA A 112 -5.74 -8.41 18.28
N LEU A 113 -6.72 -9.28 18.00
CA LEU A 113 -7.75 -9.68 18.96
C LEU A 113 -7.14 -10.48 20.12
N ALA A 114 -6.31 -11.48 19.81
CA ALA A 114 -5.67 -12.31 20.82
C ALA A 114 -4.79 -11.49 21.78
N SER A 115 -4.10 -10.47 21.30
CA SER A 115 -3.30 -9.57 22.13
C SER A 115 -4.14 -8.79 23.16
N GLY A 116 -5.44 -8.61 22.91
CA GLY A 116 -6.36 -7.92 23.81
C GLY A 116 -6.53 -8.62 25.17
N PHE A 117 -6.32 -9.94 25.25
CA PHE A 117 -6.33 -10.68 26.51
C PHE A 117 -5.13 -10.37 27.41
N ALA A 118 -3.98 -10.05 26.81
CA ALA A 118 -2.78 -9.66 27.55
C ALA A 118 -2.79 -8.15 27.83
N VAL A 119 -2.89 -7.34 26.78
CA VAL A 119 -2.87 -5.88 26.86
C VAL A 119 -4.05 -5.32 26.06
N PRO A 120 -5.11 -4.84 26.75
CA PRO A 120 -6.31 -4.31 26.12
C PRO A 120 -6.01 -3.30 25.02
N ALA A 121 -6.65 -3.45 23.87
CA ALA A 121 -6.53 -2.57 22.68
C ALA A 121 -5.14 -2.48 22.02
N ALA A 122 -4.05 -2.98 22.61
CA ALA A 122 -2.68 -2.73 22.12
C ALA A 122 -2.46 -3.21 20.67
N GLY A 123 -2.81 -4.47 20.36
CA GLY A 123 -2.64 -5.03 19.01
C GLY A 123 -3.53 -4.35 17.97
N GLY A 124 -4.76 -4.03 18.35
CA GLY A 124 -5.69 -3.30 17.48
C GLY A 124 -5.17 -1.90 17.16
N MET A 125 -4.68 -1.16 18.15
CA MET A 125 -4.10 0.17 17.97
C MET A 125 -2.82 0.12 17.14
N LEU A 126 -1.95 -0.88 17.34
CA LEU A 126 -0.77 -1.09 16.51
C LEU A 126 -1.15 -1.31 15.04
N LEU A 127 -2.15 -2.15 14.77
CA LEU A 127 -2.61 -2.44 13.42
C LEU A 127 -3.26 -1.20 12.76
N ALA A 128 -4.06 -0.43 13.51
CA ALA A 128 -4.64 0.83 13.04
C ALA A 128 -3.55 1.88 12.76
N GLY A 129 -2.53 1.97 13.63
CA GLY A 129 -1.36 2.82 13.44
C GLY A 129 -0.59 2.46 12.17
N ALA A 130 -0.38 1.17 11.91
CA ALA A 130 0.25 0.72 10.67
C ALA A 130 -0.57 1.12 9.43
N GLY A 131 -1.90 0.97 9.47
CA GLY A 131 -2.81 1.43 8.42
C GLY A 131 -2.70 2.95 8.17
N THR A 132 -2.63 3.75 9.25
CA THR A 132 -2.41 5.20 9.19
C THR A 132 -1.06 5.53 8.59
N GLY A 133 0.00 4.84 9.00
CA GLY A 133 1.35 5.01 8.45
C GLY A 133 1.43 4.73 6.95
N LEU A 134 0.70 3.71 6.45
CA LEU A 134 0.59 3.46 5.01
C LEU A 134 -0.13 4.59 4.26
N ARG A 135 -1.18 5.20 4.84
CA ARG A 135 -1.86 6.39 4.27
C ARG A 135 -0.90 7.56 4.17
N LEU A 136 -0.16 7.85 5.25
CA LEU A 136 0.83 8.94 5.28
C LEU A 136 1.94 8.70 4.26
N LYS A 137 2.44 7.46 4.14
CA LYS A 137 3.43 7.09 3.13
C LYS A 137 2.92 7.28 1.71
N ALA A 138 1.70 6.82 1.41
CA ALA A 138 1.09 6.99 0.09
C ALA A 138 0.86 8.47 -0.24
N ALA A 139 0.44 9.28 0.73
CA ALA A 139 0.28 10.72 0.57
C ALA A 139 1.63 11.43 0.32
N TRP A 140 2.70 11.00 1.01
CA TRP A 140 4.05 11.49 0.77
C TRP A 140 4.54 11.16 -0.65
N LEU A 141 4.33 9.91 -1.11
CA LEU A 141 4.64 9.49 -2.48
C LEU A 141 3.87 10.33 -3.51
N GLY A 142 2.57 10.53 -3.31
CA GLY A 142 1.74 11.33 -4.20
C GLY A 142 2.13 12.82 -4.24
N ARG A 143 2.59 13.39 -3.13
CA ARG A 143 3.15 14.76 -3.12
C ARG A 143 4.43 14.85 -3.92
N ARG A 144 5.30 13.84 -3.78
CA ARG A 144 6.55 13.77 -4.52
C ARG A 144 6.33 13.59 -6.02
N GLU A 145 5.42 12.70 -6.41
CA GLU A 145 5.03 12.52 -7.82
C GLU A 145 4.56 13.85 -8.45
N ARG A 146 3.83 14.67 -7.70
CA ARG A 146 3.40 16.01 -8.16
C ARG A 146 4.54 17.01 -8.23
N ALA A 147 5.47 16.99 -7.28
CA ALA A 147 6.62 17.90 -7.28
C ALA A 147 7.60 17.58 -8.40
N ASP A 148 7.77 16.31 -8.73
CA ASP A 148 8.68 15.85 -9.78
C ASP A 148 7.98 15.76 -11.16
N ASP A 149 6.67 16.06 -11.26
CA ASP A 149 5.82 15.99 -12.46
C ASP A 149 5.81 14.61 -13.13
N VAL A 150 5.99 13.54 -12.33
CA VAL A 150 6.20 12.16 -12.78
C VAL A 150 5.36 11.19 -11.96
N LEU A 151 4.62 10.30 -12.65
CA LEU A 151 3.96 9.16 -12.02
C LEU A 151 4.88 7.95 -11.99
N LEU A 152 4.94 7.28 -10.84
CA LEU A 152 5.79 6.11 -10.61
C LEU A 152 4.97 4.80 -10.69
N TRP A 153 5.45 3.88 -11.52
CA TRP A 153 4.79 2.61 -11.81
C TRP A 153 5.69 1.42 -11.48
N ILE A 154 5.07 0.35 -11.01
CA ILE A 154 5.71 -0.94 -10.73
C ILE A 154 5.08 -2.04 -11.60
N ARG A 155 5.86 -2.99 -12.05
CA ARG A 155 5.37 -4.13 -12.80
C ARG A 155 4.48 -5.02 -11.92
N VAL A 156 3.32 -5.39 -12.45
CA VAL A 156 2.33 -6.23 -11.75
C VAL A 156 2.89 -7.63 -11.47
N ASP A 157 3.74 -8.14 -12.35
CA ASP A 157 4.41 -9.44 -12.19
C ASP A 157 5.20 -9.55 -10.88
N TRP A 158 5.72 -8.42 -10.37
CA TRP A 158 6.45 -8.39 -9.10
C TRP A 158 5.52 -8.35 -7.87
N LEU A 159 4.22 -8.09 -8.07
CA LEU A 159 3.20 -8.07 -7.02
C LEU A 159 2.46 -9.39 -6.89
N ASN A 160 2.39 -10.18 -7.95
CA ASN A 160 1.63 -11.43 -8.00
C ASN A 160 2.55 -12.64 -7.81
N LYS A 161 2.26 -13.44 -6.77
CA LYS A 161 2.93 -14.74 -6.53
C LYS A 161 2.65 -15.80 -7.60
N ARG A 162 1.65 -15.60 -8.49
CA ARG A 162 1.12 -16.64 -9.37
C ARG A 162 1.99 -16.98 -10.57
N ASP A 163 2.92 -16.12 -10.95
CA ASP A 163 3.70 -16.30 -12.19
C ASP A 163 5.09 -16.90 -11.94
N GLY A 164 5.23 -17.81 -10.94
CA GLY A 164 6.46 -18.56 -10.69
C GLY A 164 7.66 -17.71 -10.24
N ALA A 165 7.52 -16.40 -10.12
CA ALA A 165 8.54 -15.57 -9.52
C ALA A 165 8.49 -15.71 -8.01
N PRO A 166 9.61 -16.04 -7.32
CA PRO A 166 9.64 -16.13 -5.87
C PRO A 166 9.18 -14.81 -5.28
N ALA A 167 8.12 -14.88 -4.46
CA ALA A 167 7.63 -13.73 -3.70
C ALA A 167 8.78 -13.14 -2.89
N GLY A 168 9.01 -11.85 -3.06
CA GLY A 168 10.07 -11.17 -2.33
C GLY A 168 11.29 -10.82 -3.17
N LYS A 169 11.31 -11.05 -4.49
CA LYS A 169 12.35 -10.41 -5.30
C LYS A 169 12.27 -8.90 -5.11
N PRO A 170 13.37 -8.27 -4.69
CA PRO A 170 13.38 -6.82 -4.49
C PRO A 170 12.98 -6.16 -5.82
N VAL A 171 12.06 -5.20 -5.75
CA VAL A 171 11.72 -4.35 -6.89
C VAL A 171 13.01 -3.78 -7.48
N LYS A 172 13.31 -4.13 -8.72
CA LYS A 172 14.58 -3.77 -9.38
C LYS A 172 14.58 -2.37 -9.96
N GLY A 173 13.39 -1.78 -10.20
CA GLY A 173 13.26 -0.44 -10.76
C GLY A 173 11.81 0.00 -10.88
N TYR A 174 11.61 1.30 -11.03
CA TYR A 174 10.32 1.88 -11.37
C TYR A 174 10.28 2.26 -12.83
N ARG A 175 9.06 2.37 -13.38
CA ARG A 175 8.79 3.03 -14.65
C ARG A 175 8.20 4.40 -14.37
N SER A 176 8.47 5.37 -15.23
CA SER A 176 7.97 6.73 -15.10
C SER A 176 7.12 7.12 -16.31
N THR A 177 6.03 7.85 -16.04
CA THR A 177 5.22 8.51 -17.06
C THR A 177 4.96 9.95 -16.62
N GLY A 178 4.71 10.87 -17.56
CA GLY A 178 4.24 12.21 -17.20
C GLY A 178 2.86 12.17 -16.50
N ILE A 179 2.53 13.19 -15.74
CA ILE A 179 1.25 13.33 -15.03
C ILE A 179 0.05 13.29 -15.99
N ALA A 180 0.22 13.74 -17.22
CA ALA A 180 -0.81 13.68 -18.27
C ALA A 180 -1.29 12.26 -18.60
N ALA A 181 -0.53 11.20 -18.25
CA ALA A 181 -0.97 9.82 -18.39
C ALA A 181 -2.12 9.48 -17.44
N GLY A 182 -2.34 10.29 -16.40
CA GLY A 182 -3.44 10.17 -15.45
C GLY A 182 -3.37 8.96 -14.54
N ASP A 183 -4.35 8.83 -13.66
CA ASP A 183 -4.74 7.53 -13.10
C ASP A 183 -5.43 6.77 -14.23
N ALA A 184 -4.95 5.56 -14.58
CA ALA A 184 -5.62 4.74 -15.57
C ALA A 184 -7.05 4.47 -15.11
N THR A 185 -8.01 5.13 -15.73
CA THR A 185 -9.44 4.90 -15.54
C THR A 185 -9.94 3.97 -16.63
N PRO A 186 -10.87 3.05 -16.34
CA PRO A 186 -11.50 2.24 -17.37
C PRO A 186 -12.15 3.18 -18.41
N GLY A 187 -11.73 3.09 -19.67
CA GLY A 187 -12.27 3.93 -20.74
C GLY A 187 -11.32 4.97 -21.31
N GLY A 188 -10.03 4.96 -20.90
CA GLY A 188 -9.02 5.85 -21.43
C GLY A 188 -9.06 7.26 -20.83
N ALA A 189 -7.99 8.00 -21.04
CA ALA A 189 -7.92 9.39 -20.65
C ALA A 189 -9.07 10.14 -21.35
N ARG A 190 -10.03 10.65 -20.59
CA ARG A 190 -10.90 11.70 -21.09
C ARG A 190 -9.98 12.82 -21.51
N ARG A 191 -9.78 12.97 -22.82
CA ARG A 191 -9.24 14.19 -23.36
C ARG A 191 -10.12 15.31 -22.79
N ARG A 192 -9.56 16.15 -21.95
CA ARG A 192 -10.11 17.49 -21.76
C ARG A 192 -9.99 18.19 -23.09
N SER A 193 -11.02 18.06 -23.90
CA SER A 193 -11.21 18.80 -25.15
C SER A 193 -11.76 20.20 -24.90
N ASP A 194 -11.77 20.68 -23.63
CA ASP A 194 -12.53 21.88 -23.27
C ASP A 194 -11.63 23.05 -22.91
N VAL A 195 -10.54 23.29 -23.63
CA VAL A 195 -9.69 24.45 -23.40
C VAL A 195 -9.48 25.29 -24.67
N PHE A 196 -10.36 25.22 -25.65
CA PHE A 196 -10.42 26.25 -26.72
C PHE A 196 -11.85 26.34 -27.23
N ALA A 197 -12.66 27.10 -26.53
CA ALA A 197 -13.83 27.79 -27.05
C ALA A 197 -13.85 29.18 -26.43
#